data_6c312bd77bc9be708b53d2bc9433f032
#
_entry.id   6c312bd77bc9be708b53d2bc9433f032
#
_cell.length_a   1.000
_cell.length_b   1.000
_cell.length_c   1.000
_cell.angle_alpha   90.00
_cell.angle_beta   90.00
_cell.angle_gamma   90.00
#
_symmetry.space_group_name_H-M   'P 1'
#
loop_
_entity.id
_entity.type
_entity.pdbx_description
1 polymer ?
#
loop_
_entity_poly.entity_id
_entity_poly.type
_entity_poly.pdbx_seq_one_letter_code
_entity_poly.pdbx_strand_id
1 'polypeptide(L)'
;MPPTRPRWRQWSDPLNPAKPNAAPRLTPRALAAVAALLVLAGAGLWIVMTPSRSGTALIGGPFQLETAEGKTITDADLKGHPFLVYFGYTHCPDVCPTTLAQISDVLQRLPDKPIRALFVTVDPERDTRALMADYVSSFDSRIVGLSGTPDEIAKVEKAYRVYARKAPTKDGDYSMDHSSIVYLMDARGGFVEAFNLDRTPEASAKELEGYL
;
A
#
# COMPACT_ATOMS: atom_id res chain seq x y z
N MET A 1 -27.26 91.79 -51.87
CA MET A 1 -26.57 90.50 -52.11
C MET A 1 -25.40 90.44 -51.14
N PRO A 2 -25.44 89.48 -50.20
CA PRO A 2 -24.29 89.26 -49.34
C PRO A 2 -23.26 88.33 -49.98
N PRO A 3 -21.96 88.48 -49.74
CA PRO A 3 -20.95 87.66 -50.36
C PRO A 3 -20.86 86.27 -49.80
N THR A 4 -20.87 85.29 -50.71
CA THR A 4 -20.68 83.85 -50.38
C THR A 4 -19.26 83.62 -49.88
N ARG A 5 -19.13 83.00 -48.65
CA ARG A 5 -17.82 82.62 -48.09
C ARG A 5 -17.29 81.36 -48.82
N PRO A 6 -16.02 81.31 -49.16
CA PRO A 6 -15.46 80.15 -49.86
C PRO A 6 -15.26 78.97 -48.96
N ARG A 7 -15.53 77.74 -49.50
CA ARG A 7 -15.71 76.43 -48.90
C ARG A 7 -14.41 75.64 -48.66
N TRP A 8 -13.26 76.33 -48.47
CA TRP A 8 -11.97 75.61 -48.36
C TRP A 8 -11.34 75.54 -46.96
N ARG A 9 -12.10 75.68 -45.86
CA ARG A 9 -11.60 75.56 -44.51
C ARG A 9 -12.07 74.30 -43.79
N GLN A 10 -11.93 73.09 -44.38
CA GLN A 10 -11.96 71.85 -43.71
C GLN A 10 -10.66 71.06 -44.00
N TRP A 11 -9.57 71.67 -43.62
CA TRP A 11 -8.36 70.90 -43.42
C TRP A 11 -8.36 70.41 -41.99
N SER A 12 -8.55 69.06 -41.85
CA SER A 12 -8.31 68.38 -40.63
C SER A 12 -6.86 68.60 -40.21
N ASP A 13 -6.71 69.13 -39.00
CA ASP A 13 -5.40 69.45 -38.42
C ASP A 13 -4.62 68.15 -38.19
N PRO A 14 -3.50 67.89 -38.90
CA PRO A 14 -2.78 66.60 -38.79
C PRO A 14 -1.95 66.51 -37.51
N LEU A 15 -2.07 67.48 -36.58
CA LEU A 15 -1.27 67.53 -35.36
C LEU A 15 -2.03 67.22 -34.05
N ASN A 16 -3.26 66.66 -34.14
CA ASN A 16 -3.93 66.21 -32.96
C ASN A 16 -3.81 64.65 -32.81
N PRO A 17 -2.75 64.13 -32.17
CA PRO A 17 -2.63 62.70 -31.94
C PRO A 17 -3.80 62.24 -31.10
N ALA A 18 -4.57 61.23 -31.60
CA ALA A 18 -5.64 60.58 -30.88
C ALA A 18 -5.12 60.18 -29.51
N LYS A 19 -5.80 60.62 -28.45
CA LYS A 19 -5.46 60.21 -27.08
C LYS A 19 -5.42 58.70 -27.03
N PRO A 20 -4.32 58.07 -26.54
CA PRO A 20 -4.28 56.62 -26.39
C PRO A 20 -5.41 56.20 -25.47
N ASN A 21 -6.23 55.22 -25.93
CA ASN A 21 -7.29 54.62 -25.13
C ASN A 21 -6.67 54.15 -23.84
N ALA A 22 -7.05 54.74 -22.72
CA ALA A 22 -6.60 54.29 -21.39
C ALA A 22 -7.01 52.84 -21.20
N ALA A 23 -6.03 51.97 -21.06
CA ALA A 23 -6.29 50.56 -20.73
C ALA A 23 -7.21 50.46 -19.49
N PRO A 24 -8.21 49.57 -19.50
CA PRO A 24 -9.14 49.46 -18.40
C PRO A 24 -8.35 49.14 -17.11
N ARG A 25 -8.36 50.07 -16.16
CA ARG A 25 -7.78 49.85 -14.83
C ARG A 25 -8.69 48.89 -14.07
N LEU A 26 -8.19 47.65 -13.86
CA LEU A 26 -8.89 46.69 -13.04
C LEU A 26 -9.10 47.27 -11.62
N THR A 27 -10.32 47.26 -11.15
CA THR A 27 -10.63 47.67 -9.78
C THR A 27 -9.97 46.74 -8.76
N PRO A 28 -9.58 47.23 -7.59
CA PRO A 28 -8.98 46.39 -6.55
C PRO A 28 -9.83 45.15 -6.21
N ARG A 29 -11.17 45.28 -6.35
CA ARG A 29 -12.09 44.15 -6.19
C ARG A 29 -11.97 43.08 -7.30
N ALA A 30 -11.75 43.52 -8.56
CA ALA A 30 -11.53 42.62 -9.67
C ALA A 30 -10.17 41.88 -9.55
N LEU A 31 -9.12 42.57 -9.10
CA LEU A 31 -7.81 41.95 -8.81
C LEU A 31 -7.92 40.90 -7.66
N ALA A 32 -8.66 41.23 -6.59
CA ALA A 32 -8.89 40.28 -5.49
C ALA A 32 -9.66 39.03 -5.94
N ALA A 33 -10.68 39.19 -6.80
CA ALA A 33 -11.44 38.06 -7.36
C ALA A 33 -10.57 37.15 -8.25
N VAL A 34 -9.72 37.73 -9.10
CA VAL A 34 -8.78 36.96 -9.94
C VAL A 34 -7.76 36.22 -9.08
N ALA A 35 -7.20 36.87 -8.05
CA ALA A 35 -6.27 36.23 -7.11
C ALA A 35 -6.93 35.05 -6.36
N ALA A 36 -8.18 35.20 -5.89
CA ALA A 36 -8.93 34.13 -5.25
C ALA A 36 -9.18 32.94 -6.19
N LEU A 37 -9.55 33.20 -7.45
CA LEU A 37 -9.73 32.17 -8.47
C LEU A 37 -8.42 31.41 -8.77
N LEU A 38 -7.29 32.11 -8.84
CA LEU A 38 -5.98 31.49 -9.06
C LEU A 38 -5.57 30.60 -7.87
N VAL A 39 -5.84 31.04 -6.63
CA VAL A 39 -5.56 30.23 -5.43
C VAL A 39 -6.45 28.99 -5.40
N LEU A 40 -7.74 29.09 -5.71
CA LEU A 40 -8.64 27.95 -5.79
C LEU A 40 -8.27 26.98 -6.93
N ALA A 41 -7.90 27.52 -8.09
CA ALA A 41 -7.43 26.71 -9.21
C ALA A 41 -6.10 26.00 -8.88
N GLY A 42 -5.17 26.71 -8.22
CA GLY A 42 -3.89 26.14 -7.76
C GLY A 42 -4.10 25.06 -6.69
N ALA A 43 -4.99 25.28 -5.73
CA ALA A 43 -5.35 24.29 -4.71
C ALA A 43 -6.04 23.06 -5.33
N GLY A 44 -6.95 23.28 -6.27
CA GLY A 44 -7.60 22.19 -7.02
C GLY A 44 -6.61 21.38 -7.85
N LEU A 45 -5.70 22.04 -8.55
CA LEU A 45 -4.66 21.38 -9.33
C LEU A 45 -3.67 20.62 -8.43
N TRP A 46 -3.35 21.18 -7.26
CA TRP A 46 -2.48 20.51 -6.28
C TRP A 46 -3.12 19.24 -5.71
N ILE A 47 -4.45 19.27 -5.42
CA ILE A 47 -5.22 18.08 -4.98
C ILE A 47 -5.25 17.01 -6.09
N VAL A 48 -5.40 17.40 -7.36
CA VAL A 48 -5.42 16.47 -8.51
C VAL A 48 -4.02 15.95 -8.84
N MET A 49 -2.98 16.76 -8.67
CA MET A 49 -1.59 16.38 -8.94
C MET A 49 -0.89 15.69 -7.75
N THR A 50 -1.43 15.79 -6.52
CA THR A 50 -0.98 14.90 -5.45
C THR A 50 -1.47 13.51 -5.81
N PRO A 51 -0.58 12.57 -6.21
CA PRO A 51 -1.02 11.21 -6.43
C PRO A 51 -1.64 10.75 -5.12
N SER A 52 -2.93 10.46 -5.13
CA SER A 52 -3.55 9.64 -4.10
C SER A 52 -2.72 8.36 -4.10
N ARG A 53 -1.84 8.20 -3.11
CA ARG A 53 -1.07 6.97 -2.89
C ARG A 53 -1.96 5.81 -2.43
N SER A 54 -3.23 5.84 -2.80
CA SER A 54 -4.09 4.67 -2.94
C SER A 54 -3.73 3.96 -4.26
N GLY A 55 -2.43 3.76 -4.51
CA GLY A 55 -2.01 2.66 -5.35
C GLY A 55 -2.61 1.44 -4.68
N THR A 56 -3.55 0.77 -5.36
CA THR A 56 -3.98 -0.58 -5.03
C THR A 56 -2.69 -1.36 -4.85
N ALA A 57 -2.32 -1.67 -3.62
CA ALA A 57 -1.15 -2.50 -3.38
C ALA A 57 -1.37 -3.74 -4.22
N LEU A 58 -0.49 -4.00 -5.20
CA LEU A 58 -0.64 -5.15 -6.09
C LEU A 58 -0.64 -6.45 -5.28
N ILE A 59 -0.09 -6.41 -4.07
CA ILE A 59 0.02 -7.49 -3.09
C ILE A 59 -0.28 -6.90 -1.71
N GLY A 60 -1.08 -7.60 -0.90
CA GLY A 60 -1.55 -7.15 0.41
C GLY A 60 -2.89 -6.41 0.33
N GLY A 61 -3.49 -6.16 1.47
CA GLY A 61 -4.79 -5.49 1.60
C GLY A 61 -5.42 -5.74 2.96
N PRO A 62 -6.59 -5.17 3.21
CA PRO A 62 -7.28 -5.36 4.48
C PRO A 62 -7.67 -6.83 4.68
N PHE A 63 -7.43 -7.32 5.89
CA PHE A 63 -7.85 -8.64 6.33
C PHE A 63 -8.28 -8.61 7.79
N GLN A 64 -8.99 -9.65 8.19
CA GLN A 64 -9.33 -9.94 9.58
C GLN A 64 -9.20 -11.45 9.77
N LEU A 65 -8.31 -11.88 10.66
CA LEU A 65 -8.04 -13.27 10.98
C LEU A 65 -7.96 -13.44 12.50
N GLU A 66 -7.97 -14.68 12.97
CA GLU A 66 -7.86 -15.00 14.39
C GLU A 66 -6.51 -15.65 14.70
N THR A 67 -5.93 -15.25 15.85
CA THR A 67 -4.78 -15.96 16.43
C THR A 67 -5.22 -17.26 17.07
N ALA A 68 -4.25 -18.07 17.41
CA ALA A 68 -4.44 -19.31 18.17
C ALA A 68 -5.17 -19.08 19.51
N GLU A 69 -4.96 -17.93 20.17
CA GLU A 69 -5.61 -17.54 21.42
C GLU A 69 -7.02 -16.98 21.20
N GLY A 70 -7.51 -16.93 19.95
CA GLY A 70 -8.82 -16.39 19.59
C GLY A 70 -8.90 -14.88 19.56
N LYS A 71 -7.74 -14.19 19.53
CA LYS A 71 -7.69 -12.74 19.34
C LYS A 71 -7.78 -12.42 17.85
N THR A 72 -8.66 -11.50 17.50
CA THR A 72 -8.71 -10.95 16.12
C THR A 72 -7.49 -10.08 15.86
N ILE A 73 -6.85 -10.30 14.70
CA ILE A 73 -5.79 -9.44 14.13
C ILE A 73 -6.26 -8.96 12.76
N THR A 74 -6.04 -7.68 12.52
CA THR A 74 -6.32 -7.01 11.24
C THR A 74 -5.03 -6.43 10.65
N ASP A 75 -5.06 -6.04 9.38
CA ASP A 75 -3.95 -5.30 8.76
C ASP A 75 -3.65 -3.97 9.48
N ALA A 76 -4.64 -3.38 10.14
CA ALA A 76 -4.46 -2.14 10.91
C ALA A 76 -3.60 -2.35 12.18
N ASP A 77 -3.68 -3.53 12.82
CA ASP A 77 -2.92 -3.87 14.03
C ASP A 77 -1.43 -4.10 13.75
N LEU A 78 -1.05 -4.22 12.49
CA LEU A 78 0.33 -4.43 12.04
C LEU A 78 1.04 -3.14 11.65
N LYS A 79 0.32 -2.04 11.50
CA LYS A 79 0.89 -0.75 11.13
C LYS A 79 1.83 -0.21 12.20
N GLY A 80 2.87 0.49 11.76
CA GLY A 80 3.90 1.06 12.62
C GLY A 80 5.22 0.31 12.56
N HIS A 81 5.21 -0.97 12.21
CA HIS A 81 6.41 -1.78 12.07
C HIS A 81 6.35 -2.66 10.82
N PRO A 82 7.48 -2.94 10.16
CA PRO A 82 7.51 -3.94 9.08
C PRO A 82 7.22 -5.33 9.63
N PHE A 83 6.70 -6.20 8.79
CA PHE A 83 6.35 -7.56 9.15
C PHE A 83 6.53 -8.51 7.98
N LEU A 84 6.73 -9.79 8.30
CA LEU A 84 6.76 -10.88 7.32
C LEU A 84 5.40 -11.57 7.27
N VAL A 85 5.01 -12.07 6.09
CA VAL A 85 3.83 -12.93 5.92
C VAL A 85 4.22 -14.17 5.15
N TYR A 86 3.89 -15.32 5.70
CA TYR A 86 4.10 -16.60 5.05
C TYR A 86 2.79 -17.41 5.06
N PHE A 87 2.40 -17.91 3.90
CA PHE A 87 1.22 -18.76 3.73
C PHE A 87 1.64 -20.22 3.70
N GLY A 88 0.98 -21.04 4.50
CA GLY A 88 1.29 -22.47 4.61
C GLY A 88 0.21 -23.23 5.37
N TYR A 89 0.50 -24.46 5.79
CA TYR A 89 -0.42 -25.28 6.57
C TYR A 89 0.35 -26.25 7.48
N THR A 90 -0.28 -26.68 8.58
CA THR A 90 0.40 -27.48 9.62
C THR A 90 0.77 -28.88 9.15
N HIS A 91 0.01 -29.45 8.22
CA HIS A 91 0.26 -30.78 7.65
C HIS A 91 1.29 -30.80 6.52
N CYS A 92 1.99 -29.70 6.27
CA CYS A 92 3.06 -29.62 5.30
C CYS A 92 4.29 -30.38 5.84
N PRO A 93 4.80 -31.42 5.14
CA PRO A 93 5.82 -32.29 5.72
C PRO A 93 7.25 -31.70 5.70
N ASP A 94 7.52 -30.67 4.88
CA ASP A 94 8.90 -30.24 4.62
C ASP A 94 9.04 -28.72 4.46
N VAL A 95 8.44 -28.12 3.45
CA VAL A 95 8.71 -26.71 3.08
C VAL A 95 8.27 -25.73 4.19
N CYS A 96 7.09 -25.93 4.80
CA CYS A 96 6.60 -24.98 5.79
C CYS A 96 7.44 -24.98 7.08
N PRO A 97 7.76 -26.13 7.72
CA PRO A 97 8.61 -26.10 8.91
C PRO A 97 10.02 -25.59 8.60
N THR A 98 10.59 -25.90 7.45
CA THR A 98 11.91 -25.39 7.02
C THR A 98 11.88 -23.86 6.89
N THR A 99 10.87 -23.31 6.22
CA THR A 99 10.73 -21.85 6.06
C THR A 99 10.55 -21.14 7.41
N LEU A 100 9.72 -21.67 8.29
CA LEU A 100 9.50 -21.09 9.63
C LEU A 100 10.76 -21.17 10.50
N ALA A 101 11.55 -22.24 10.40
CA ALA A 101 12.86 -22.33 11.05
C ALA A 101 13.82 -21.24 10.53
N GLN A 102 13.91 -21.03 9.22
CA GLN A 102 14.71 -19.98 8.62
C GLN A 102 14.26 -18.58 9.07
N ILE A 103 12.94 -18.33 9.11
CA ILE A 103 12.40 -17.07 9.65
C ILE A 103 12.80 -16.92 11.12
N SER A 104 12.71 -17.97 11.92
CA SER A 104 13.16 -17.96 13.34
C SER A 104 14.62 -17.60 13.47
N ASP A 105 15.49 -18.18 12.65
CA ASP A 105 16.92 -17.90 12.62
C ASP A 105 17.21 -16.42 12.31
N VAL A 106 16.48 -15.83 11.38
CA VAL A 106 16.58 -14.40 11.04
C VAL A 106 16.10 -13.53 12.20
N LEU A 107 14.95 -13.86 12.78
CA LEU A 107 14.39 -13.10 13.90
C LEU A 107 15.32 -13.13 15.13
N GLN A 108 15.91 -14.27 15.47
CA GLN A 108 16.86 -14.41 16.60
C GLN A 108 18.07 -13.49 16.48
N ARG A 109 18.46 -13.06 15.28
CA ARG A 109 19.52 -12.06 15.06
C ARG A 109 19.06 -10.61 15.25
N LEU A 110 17.78 -10.42 15.50
CA LEU A 110 17.13 -9.13 15.73
C LEU A 110 16.32 -9.15 17.04
N PRO A 111 16.96 -9.46 18.21
CA PRO A 111 16.25 -9.76 19.45
C PRO A 111 15.41 -8.58 19.97
N ASP A 112 15.89 -7.34 19.80
CA ASP A 112 15.25 -6.15 20.37
C ASP A 112 14.44 -5.36 19.31
N LYS A 113 14.22 -5.95 18.13
CA LYS A 113 13.52 -5.25 17.05
C LYS A 113 12.03 -5.60 17.05
N PRO A 114 11.15 -4.61 16.89
CA PRO A 114 9.70 -4.80 16.91
C PRO A 114 9.20 -5.34 15.56
N ILE A 115 9.62 -6.53 15.20
CA ILE A 115 9.21 -7.21 13.97
C ILE A 115 8.45 -8.48 14.31
N ARG A 116 7.44 -8.80 13.52
CA ARG A 116 6.65 -10.02 13.60
C ARG A 116 6.66 -10.77 12.28
N ALA A 117 6.43 -12.07 12.34
CA ALA A 117 6.10 -12.87 11.18
C ALA A 117 4.70 -13.48 11.37
N LEU A 118 3.89 -13.44 10.34
CA LEU A 118 2.56 -14.03 10.31
C LEU A 118 2.64 -15.34 9.53
N PHE A 119 2.22 -16.43 10.16
CA PHE A 119 1.98 -17.71 9.49
C PHE A 119 0.47 -17.85 9.27
N VAL A 120 0.04 -17.65 8.03
CA VAL A 120 -1.40 -17.68 7.66
C VAL A 120 -1.71 -19.03 7.05
N THR A 121 -2.69 -19.77 7.62
CA THR A 121 -3.08 -21.05 7.06
C THR A 121 -3.73 -20.91 5.68
N VAL A 122 -3.43 -21.86 4.80
CA VAL A 122 -4.16 -22.08 3.54
C VAL A 122 -5.10 -23.28 3.62
N ASP A 123 -5.19 -23.93 4.81
CA ASP A 123 -6.05 -25.07 5.05
C ASP A 123 -6.89 -24.92 6.35
N PRO A 124 -7.79 -23.96 6.38
CA PRO A 124 -8.57 -23.65 7.59
C PRO A 124 -9.50 -24.80 8.02
N GLU A 125 -9.72 -25.80 7.18
CA GLU A 125 -10.53 -26.97 7.53
C GLU A 125 -9.81 -27.94 8.48
N ARG A 126 -8.48 -28.11 8.30
CA ARG A 126 -7.66 -28.98 9.18
C ARG A 126 -6.92 -28.17 10.24
N ASP A 127 -6.49 -26.96 9.94
CA ASP A 127 -5.68 -26.13 10.82
C ASP A 127 -6.54 -25.41 11.85
N THR A 128 -6.97 -26.16 12.87
CA THR A 128 -7.68 -25.58 14.02
C THR A 128 -6.78 -24.60 14.78
N ARG A 129 -7.38 -23.69 15.56
CA ARG A 129 -6.62 -22.76 16.41
C ARG A 129 -5.64 -23.47 17.34
N ALA A 130 -6.07 -24.57 17.98
CA ALA A 130 -5.23 -25.35 18.87
C ALA A 130 -4.02 -25.98 18.15
N LEU A 131 -4.25 -26.51 16.95
CA LEU A 131 -3.19 -27.10 16.14
C LEU A 131 -2.21 -26.02 15.65
N MET A 132 -2.72 -24.86 15.24
CA MET A 132 -1.89 -23.71 14.86
C MET A 132 -1.03 -23.21 16.03
N ALA A 133 -1.60 -23.13 17.26
CA ALA A 133 -0.87 -22.76 18.47
C ALA A 133 0.29 -23.70 18.74
N ASP A 134 0.03 -24.99 18.76
CA ASP A 134 1.03 -26.02 18.99
C ASP A 134 2.13 -25.97 17.94
N TYR A 135 1.75 -25.88 16.68
CA TYR A 135 2.68 -25.83 15.56
C TYR A 135 3.64 -24.64 15.63
N VAL A 136 3.11 -23.41 15.80
CA VAL A 136 3.96 -22.21 15.84
C VAL A 136 4.78 -22.10 17.11
N SER A 137 4.39 -22.79 18.22
CA SER A 137 5.15 -22.82 19.48
C SER A 137 6.55 -23.42 19.34
N SER A 138 6.79 -24.19 18.27
CA SER A 138 8.09 -24.79 17.95
C SER A 138 9.09 -23.79 17.34
N PHE A 139 8.66 -22.55 17.08
CA PHE A 139 9.44 -21.53 16.38
C PHE A 139 9.64 -20.27 17.25
N ASP A 140 10.23 -19.20 16.67
CA ASP A 140 10.42 -17.92 17.38
C ASP A 140 9.06 -17.35 17.83
N SER A 141 8.97 -16.87 19.06
CA SER A 141 7.71 -16.39 19.67
C SER A 141 7.09 -15.17 18.95
N ARG A 142 7.80 -14.54 18.05
CA ARG A 142 7.30 -13.46 17.19
C ARG A 142 6.61 -13.97 15.93
N ILE A 143 6.60 -15.27 15.71
CA ILE A 143 5.81 -15.93 14.66
C ILE A 143 4.40 -16.17 15.20
N VAL A 144 3.42 -15.54 14.58
CA VAL A 144 2.01 -15.59 14.99
C VAL A 144 1.23 -16.42 13.99
N GLY A 145 0.66 -17.53 14.44
CA GLY A 145 -0.24 -18.36 13.64
C GLY A 145 -1.61 -17.70 13.48
N LEU A 146 -2.09 -17.58 12.26
CA LEU A 146 -3.37 -16.98 11.93
C LEU A 146 -4.24 -17.96 11.16
N SER A 147 -5.50 -18.07 11.57
CA SER A 147 -6.54 -18.84 10.91
C SER A 147 -7.82 -18.02 10.81
N GLY A 148 -8.83 -18.55 10.14
CA GLY A 148 -10.12 -17.91 9.99
C GLY A 148 -11.11 -18.85 9.31
N THR A 149 -12.28 -18.34 8.97
CA THR A 149 -13.23 -19.07 8.12
C THR A 149 -12.65 -19.26 6.72
N PRO A 150 -13.09 -20.27 5.94
CA PRO A 150 -12.66 -20.46 4.56
C PRO A 150 -12.81 -19.20 3.70
N ASP A 151 -13.88 -18.43 3.90
CA ASP A 151 -14.11 -17.17 3.18
C ASP A 151 -13.11 -16.06 3.54
N GLU A 152 -12.70 -15.97 4.80
CA GLU A 152 -11.69 -15.02 5.26
C GLU A 152 -10.31 -15.39 4.73
N ILE A 153 -9.96 -16.67 4.75
CA ILE A 153 -8.72 -17.18 4.16
C ILE A 153 -8.70 -16.92 2.66
N ALA A 154 -9.75 -17.24 1.93
CA ALA A 154 -9.82 -16.98 0.49
C ALA A 154 -9.68 -15.47 0.14
N LYS A 155 -10.20 -14.58 0.99
CA LYS A 155 -10.03 -13.12 0.81
C LYS A 155 -8.58 -12.70 1.00
N VAL A 156 -7.88 -13.18 2.03
CA VAL A 156 -6.48 -12.82 2.27
C VAL A 156 -5.56 -13.44 1.23
N GLU A 157 -5.78 -14.69 0.82
CA GLU A 157 -5.06 -15.32 -0.29
C GLU A 157 -5.17 -14.49 -1.58
N LYS A 158 -6.39 -14.06 -1.91
CA LYS A 158 -6.62 -13.18 -3.07
C LYS A 158 -5.91 -11.84 -2.93
N ALA A 159 -5.91 -11.22 -1.74
CA ALA A 159 -5.25 -9.95 -1.48
C ALA A 159 -3.72 -10.06 -1.64
N TYR A 160 -3.13 -11.16 -1.17
CA TYR A 160 -1.70 -11.43 -1.28
C TYR A 160 -1.30 -12.17 -2.57
N ARG A 161 -2.27 -12.45 -3.46
CA ARG A 161 -2.07 -13.21 -4.72
C ARG A 161 -1.47 -14.59 -4.50
N VAL A 162 -1.82 -15.20 -3.41
CA VAL A 162 -1.44 -16.58 -3.06
C VAL A 162 -2.29 -17.54 -3.89
N TYR A 163 -1.62 -18.50 -4.50
CA TYR A 163 -2.27 -19.68 -5.04
C TYR A 163 -2.35 -20.74 -3.96
N ALA A 164 -3.52 -21.32 -3.74
CA ALA A 164 -3.71 -22.47 -2.86
C ALA A 164 -4.79 -23.40 -3.42
N ARG A 165 -4.53 -24.70 -3.40
CA ARG A 165 -5.46 -25.73 -3.88
C ARG A 165 -5.22 -27.06 -3.20
N LYS A 166 -6.29 -27.78 -2.87
CA LYS A 166 -6.23 -29.18 -2.44
C LYS A 166 -5.75 -30.09 -3.58
N ALA A 167 -4.72 -30.87 -3.31
CA ALA A 167 -4.17 -31.88 -4.21
C ALA A 167 -4.38 -33.28 -3.57
N PRO A 168 -5.25 -34.13 -4.15
CA PRO A 168 -5.51 -35.48 -3.61
C PRO A 168 -4.22 -36.32 -3.55
N THR A 169 -4.05 -37.06 -2.47
CA THR A 169 -2.98 -38.00 -2.28
C THR A 169 -3.44 -39.44 -2.56
N LYS A 170 -2.50 -40.37 -2.73
CA LYS A 170 -2.81 -41.77 -3.10
C LYS A 170 -3.51 -42.56 -1.99
N ASP A 171 -3.37 -42.13 -0.75
CA ASP A 171 -3.95 -42.70 0.46
C ASP A 171 -5.37 -42.18 0.78
N GLY A 172 -5.95 -41.35 -0.07
CA GLY A 172 -7.30 -40.83 0.05
C GLY A 172 -7.41 -39.55 0.89
N ASP A 173 -6.29 -38.97 1.30
CA ASP A 173 -6.17 -37.66 1.93
C ASP A 173 -5.83 -36.58 0.88
N TYR A 174 -5.40 -35.39 1.31
CA TYR A 174 -4.93 -34.34 0.42
C TYR A 174 -3.74 -33.58 1.02
N SER A 175 -2.91 -33.05 0.15
CA SER A 175 -1.96 -31.96 0.45
C SER A 175 -2.47 -30.64 -0.08
N MET A 176 -1.89 -29.53 0.39
CA MET A 176 -2.14 -28.21 -0.21
C MET A 176 -1.00 -27.85 -1.16
N ASP A 177 -1.37 -27.64 -2.42
CA ASP A 177 -0.47 -27.07 -3.43
C ASP A 177 -0.59 -25.55 -3.35
N HIS A 178 0.46 -24.85 -2.90
CA HIS A 178 0.39 -23.42 -2.60
C HIS A 178 1.69 -22.67 -2.92
N SER A 179 1.58 -21.35 -3.03
CA SER A 179 2.74 -20.46 -3.17
C SER A 179 3.57 -20.42 -1.89
N SER A 180 4.88 -20.70 -1.98
CA SER A 180 5.81 -20.72 -0.83
C SER A 180 6.65 -19.44 -0.73
N ILE A 181 6.01 -18.29 -0.88
CA ILE A 181 6.67 -16.98 -0.85
C ILE A 181 6.56 -16.39 0.56
N VAL A 182 7.67 -15.88 1.10
CA VAL A 182 7.66 -15.01 2.27
C VAL A 182 7.57 -13.57 1.80
N TYR A 183 6.54 -12.85 2.22
CA TYR A 183 6.30 -11.46 1.85
C TYR A 183 6.88 -10.54 2.90
N LEU A 184 7.72 -9.57 2.51
CA LEU A 184 8.10 -8.46 3.35
C LEU A 184 7.12 -7.31 3.13
N MET A 185 6.52 -6.84 4.21
CA MET A 185 5.58 -5.72 4.25
C MET A 185 6.19 -4.55 5.00
N ASP A 186 6.02 -3.33 4.51
CA ASP A 186 6.47 -2.11 5.18
C ASP A 186 5.57 -1.75 6.39
N ALA A 187 6.01 -0.76 7.17
CA ALA A 187 5.26 -0.27 8.33
C ALA A 187 3.88 0.32 8.01
N ARG A 188 3.53 0.51 6.74
CA ARG A 188 2.20 0.96 6.30
C ARG A 188 1.33 -0.19 5.80
N GLY A 189 1.88 -1.41 5.76
CA GLY A 189 1.24 -2.60 5.21
C GLY A 189 1.36 -2.70 3.68
N GLY A 190 2.29 -1.95 3.07
CA GLY A 190 2.62 -2.05 1.65
C GLY A 190 3.61 -3.18 1.40
N PHE A 191 3.42 -3.91 0.29
CA PHE A 191 4.37 -4.93 -0.16
C PHE A 191 5.70 -4.29 -0.57
N VAL A 192 6.80 -4.83 -0.05
CA VAL A 192 8.16 -4.43 -0.38
C VAL A 192 8.72 -5.38 -1.42
N GLU A 193 8.86 -6.66 -1.05
CA GLU A 193 9.46 -7.69 -1.89
C GLU A 193 9.13 -9.11 -1.41
N ALA A 194 9.44 -10.10 -2.23
CA ALA A 194 9.56 -11.48 -1.80
C ALA A 194 10.87 -11.62 -1.00
N PHE A 195 10.74 -11.82 0.32
CA PHE A 195 11.88 -11.86 1.22
C PHE A 195 12.72 -13.12 0.99
N ASN A 196 13.98 -12.93 0.71
CA ASN A 196 14.87 -14.03 0.33
C ASN A 196 15.50 -14.68 1.55
N LEU A 197 15.14 -15.94 1.82
CA LEU A 197 15.68 -16.79 2.88
C LEU A 197 16.82 -17.72 2.40
N ASP A 198 17.18 -17.75 1.11
CA ASP A 198 18.28 -18.55 0.58
C ASP A 198 19.67 -18.00 0.96
N ARG A 199 19.70 -16.81 1.57
CA ARG A 199 20.92 -16.17 2.10
C ARG A 199 21.22 -16.68 3.51
N THR A 200 22.41 -16.31 4.03
CA THR A 200 22.68 -16.57 5.44
C THR A 200 21.69 -15.78 6.33
N PRO A 201 21.31 -16.31 7.51
CA PRO A 201 20.39 -15.61 8.41
C PRO A 201 20.88 -14.20 8.80
N GLU A 202 22.21 -14.00 8.92
CA GLU A 202 22.80 -12.69 9.19
C GLU A 202 22.58 -11.70 8.05
N ALA A 203 22.70 -12.15 6.80
CA ALA A 203 22.49 -11.30 5.63
C ALA A 203 21.01 -10.92 5.50
N SER A 204 20.11 -11.88 5.73
CA SER A 204 18.66 -11.63 5.72
C SER A 204 18.23 -10.73 6.88
N ALA A 205 18.79 -10.89 8.07
CA ALA A 205 18.54 -10.00 9.22
C ALA A 205 19.01 -8.57 8.95
N LYS A 206 20.21 -8.40 8.35
CA LYS A 206 20.73 -7.07 7.99
C LYS A 206 19.85 -6.37 6.94
N GLU A 207 19.34 -7.10 5.97
CA GLU A 207 18.39 -6.56 4.99
C GLU A 207 17.11 -6.10 5.68
N LEU A 208 16.53 -6.96 6.52
CA LEU A 208 15.31 -6.67 7.28
C LEU A 208 15.48 -5.47 8.22
N GLU A 209 16.65 -5.31 8.83
CA GLU A 209 16.99 -4.17 9.68
C GLU A 209 16.93 -2.83 8.92
N GLY A 210 17.17 -2.83 7.61
CA GLY A 210 17.07 -1.65 6.77
C GLY A 210 15.65 -1.08 6.61
N TYR A 211 14.63 -1.83 7.02
CA TYR A 211 13.21 -1.42 6.97
C TYR A 211 12.63 -1.06 8.35
N LEU A 212 13.40 -1.21 9.44
CA LEU A 212 12.96 -0.99 10.83
C LEU A 212 13.02 0.48 11.30
#